data_83159369f5a1465318921e207461d119
#
_entry.id   83159369f5a1465318921e207461d119
#
_cell.length_a   1.000
_cell.length_b   1.000
_cell.length_c   1.000
_cell.angle_alpha   90.00
_cell.angle_beta   90.00
_cell.angle_gamma   90.00
#
_symmetry.space_group_name_H-M   'P 1'
#
loop_
_entity.id
_entity.type
_entity.pdbx_description
1 polymer ?
#
loop_
_entity_poly.entity_id
_entity_poly.type
_entity_poly.pdbx_seq_one_letter_code
_entity_poly.pdbx_strand_id
1 'polypeptide(L)'
;MCGGIFSRLARVRFTVGYVAVLLAVSCAILVLGQHAHDVIVQRASTNLHNLAHGHVGTLLGSALVVDAGPLYFWLPFLTCLLALAELHLHTIRLAVAFLVGHIGATLVVAAALAAAVEVGWLPISVARASDVGMSYGALAVLGAMTAAIPQRWRPAWVGWWIAAGLVSAIVGGDFTDAGHTVAVILGVLVSARFRQPIRWTPVLLLMLVASSGFGFLVLAHSWATMATAPVVGALGAFVAYKIAQLRDPRNMLPESAEAPTGQQPVLVG
;
A
#
# COMPACT_ATOMS: atom_id res chain seq x y z
N MET A 1 15.77 4.16 -32.56
CA MET A 1 15.23 3.31 -31.51
C MET A 1 15.49 3.86 -30.09
N CYS A 2 16.57 4.57 -29.79
CA CYS A 2 16.85 5.10 -28.44
C CYS A 2 15.83 6.14 -27.92
N GLY A 3 15.27 7.01 -28.74
CA GLY A 3 14.31 8.03 -28.29
C GLY A 3 13.02 7.47 -27.68
N GLY A 4 12.58 6.28 -28.10
CA GLY A 4 11.38 5.63 -27.55
C GLY A 4 11.57 5.03 -26.14
N ILE A 5 12.78 4.59 -25.80
CA ILE A 5 13.10 4.03 -24.48
C ILE A 5 13.22 5.17 -23.46
N PHE A 6 13.94 6.25 -23.78
CA PHE A 6 14.08 7.41 -22.90
C PHE A 6 12.74 8.07 -22.59
N SER A 7 11.82 8.18 -23.57
CA SER A 7 10.49 8.73 -23.33
C SER A 7 9.61 7.84 -22.47
N ARG A 8 9.80 6.52 -22.48
CA ARG A 8 9.10 5.57 -21.60
C ARG A 8 9.65 5.62 -20.17
N LEU A 9 10.98 5.65 -20.01
CA LEU A 9 11.63 5.77 -18.70
C LEU A 9 11.30 7.11 -18.02
N ALA A 10 11.16 8.19 -18.78
CA ALA A 10 10.75 9.49 -18.26
C ALA A 10 9.35 9.50 -17.63
N ARG A 11 8.49 8.52 -17.95
CA ARG A 11 7.16 8.38 -17.34
C ARG A 11 7.19 7.64 -16.01
N VAL A 12 8.27 6.93 -15.69
CA VAL A 12 8.47 6.13 -14.47
C VAL A 12 9.77 6.52 -13.76
N ARG A 13 10.09 7.83 -13.79
CA ARG A 13 11.36 8.38 -13.27
C ARG A 13 11.54 8.18 -11.77
N PHE A 14 10.46 8.26 -10.96
CA PHE A 14 10.52 7.99 -9.52
C PHE A 14 10.85 6.52 -9.30
N THR A 15 10.14 5.63 -9.97
CA THR A 15 10.38 4.17 -9.88
C THR A 15 11.81 3.83 -10.23
N VAL A 16 12.30 4.33 -11.36
CA VAL A 16 13.69 4.07 -11.81
C VAL A 16 14.69 4.62 -10.80
N GLY A 17 14.52 5.86 -10.35
CA GLY A 17 15.41 6.49 -9.37
C GLY A 17 15.41 5.75 -8.04
N TYR A 18 14.25 5.45 -7.49
CA TYR A 18 14.12 4.73 -6.22
C TYR A 18 14.73 3.33 -6.27
N VAL A 19 14.41 2.56 -7.32
CA VAL A 19 14.96 1.21 -7.54
C VAL A 19 16.48 1.24 -7.73
N ALA A 20 17.01 2.22 -8.46
CA ALA A 20 18.45 2.37 -8.64
C ALA A 20 19.16 2.66 -7.31
N VAL A 21 18.61 3.55 -6.49
CA VAL A 21 19.17 3.85 -5.15
C VAL A 21 19.08 2.63 -4.24
N LEU A 22 17.94 1.93 -4.21
CA LEU A 22 17.74 0.73 -3.42
C LEU A 22 18.75 -0.37 -3.80
N LEU A 23 18.96 -0.59 -5.11
CA LEU A 23 19.98 -1.53 -5.60
C LEU A 23 21.39 -1.10 -5.20
N ALA A 24 21.74 0.18 -5.36
CA ALA A 24 23.05 0.68 -5.00
C ALA A 24 23.34 0.48 -3.51
N VAL A 25 22.38 0.82 -2.63
CA VAL A 25 22.51 0.61 -1.17
C VAL A 25 22.66 -0.88 -0.86
N SER A 26 21.80 -1.73 -1.44
CA SER A 26 21.86 -3.18 -1.19
C SER A 26 23.16 -3.81 -1.69
N CYS A 27 23.64 -3.42 -2.87
CA CYS A 27 24.94 -3.88 -3.39
C CYS A 27 26.09 -3.41 -2.49
N ALA A 28 26.07 -2.16 -2.03
CA ALA A 28 27.08 -1.66 -1.11
C ALA A 28 27.12 -2.46 0.22
N ILE A 29 25.95 -2.74 0.79
CA ILE A 29 25.81 -3.55 2.00
C ILE A 29 26.37 -4.97 1.78
N LEU A 30 26.04 -5.60 0.65
CA LEU A 30 26.54 -6.94 0.32
C LEU A 30 28.07 -6.99 0.22
N VAL A 31 28.68 -5.96 -0.39
CA VAL A 31 30.16 -5.86 -0.52
C VAL A 31 30.82 -5.63 0.85
N LEU A 32 30.20 -4.85 1.72
CA LEU A 32 30.72 -4.52 3.04
C LEU A 32 30.57 -5.68 4.06
N GLY A 33 29.72 -6.65 3.78
CA GLY A 33 29.51 -7.85 4.59
C GLY A 33 28.57 -7.69 5.77
N GLN A 34 28.34 -8.81 6.48
CA GLN A 34 27.28 -8.91 7.51
C GLN A 34 27.42 -7.92 8.64
N HIS A 35 28.61 -7.68 9.15
CA HIS A 35 28.81 -6.71 10.23
C HIS A 35 28.38 -5.29 9.84
N ALA A 36 28.70 -4.87 8.62
CA ALA A 36 28.26 -3.57 8.10
C ALA A 36 26.74 -3.53 7.91
N HIS A 37 26.14 -4.63 7.46
CA HIS A 37 24.69 -4.78 7.36
C HIS A 37 24.03 -4.51 8.71
N ASP A 38 24.44 -5.20 9.77
CA ASP A 38 23.84 -5.08 11.10
C ASP A 38 23.96 -3.64 11.65
N VAL A 39 25.12 -3.01 11.46
CA VAL A 39 25.34 -1.60 11.87
C VAL A 39 24.46 -0.63 11.07
N ILE A 40 24.32 -0.85 9.76
CA ILE A 40 23.49 0.01 8.89
C ILE A 40 22.02 -0.15 9.26
N VAL A 41 21.53 -1.38 9.45
CA VAL A 41 20.15 -1.65 9.86
C VAL A 41 19.85 -0.95 11.19
N GLN A 42 20.71 -1.08 12.20
CA GLN A 42 20.51 -0.43 13.50
C GLN A 42 20.50 1.10 13.39
N ARG A 43 21.39 1.69 12.59
CA ARG A 43 21.48 3.16 12.42
C ARG A 43 20.38 3.73 11.55
N ALA A 44 19.93 2.99 10.54
CA ALA A 44 18.84 3.40 9.65
C ALA A 44 17.46 3.11 10.22
N SER A 45 17.36 2.22 11.21
CA SER A 45 16.09 1.84 11.84
C SER A 45 15.38 3.04 12.47
N THR A 46 14.09 3.20 12.16
CA THR A 46 13.23 4.22 12.76
C THR A 46 12.56 3.69 14.02
N ASN A 47 13.35 3.18 14.96
CA ASN A 47 12.87 2.71 16.25
C ASN A 47 12.73 3.86 17.27
N LEU A 48 12.05 3.59 18.40
CA LEU A 48 11.80 4.58 19.44
C LEU A 48 13.10 5.18 20.01
N HIS A 49 14.15 4.36 20.13
CA HIS A 49 15.44 4.82 20.64
C HIS A 49 16.06 5.90 19.72
N ASN A 50 16.11 5.65 18.41
CA ASN A 50 16.66 6.59 17.44
C ASN A 50 15.83 7.87 17.35
N LEU A 51 14.48 7.74 17.35
CA LEU A 51 13.58 8.90 17.33
C LEU A 51 13.73 9.76 18.60
N ALA A 52 13.81 9.15 19.77
CA ALA A 52 14.00 9.86 21.05
C ALA A 52 15.33 10.64 21.11
N HIS A 53 16.35 10.20 20.36
CA HIS A 53 17.63 10.90 20.23
C HIS A 53 17.68 11.89 19.07
N GLY A 54 16.54 12.16 18.42
CA GLY A 54 16.44 13.15 17.34
C GLY A 54 16.98 12.69 15.99
N HIS A 55 17.18 11.39 15.78
CA HIS A 55 17.67 10.84 14.51
C HIS A 55 16.53 10.80 13.46
N VAL A 56 15.91 11.95 13.17
CA VAL A 56 14.78 12.05 12.22
C VAL A 56 15.13 11.67 10.77
N GLY A 57 16.41 11.66 10.41
CA GLY A 57 16.88 11.18 9.11
C GLY A 57 16.56 9.70 8.86
N THR A 58 16.36 8.91 9.92
CA THR A 58 15.96 7.51 9.84
C THR A 58 14.57 7.34 9.20
N LEU A 59 13.68 8.34 9.32
CA LEU A 59 12.37 8.33 8.66
C LEU A 59 12.44 8.21 7.13
N LEU A 60 13.54 8.61 6.53
CA LEU A 60 13.78 8.44 5.09
C LEU A 60 14.79 7.32 4.81
N GLY A 61 15.81 7.22 5.64
CA GLY A 61 16.88 6.23 5.50
C GLY A 61 16.37 4.80 5.62
N SER A 62 15.43 4.54 6.51
CA SER A 62 14.83 3.21 6.71
C SER A 62 14.15 2.67 5.45
N ALA A 63 13.59 3.53 4.61
CA ALA A 63 12.97 3.12 3.34
C ALA A 63 13.98 2.59 2.29
N LEU A 64 15.26 2.84 2.47
CA LEU A 64 16.33 2.46 1.54
C LEU A 64 17.11 1.22 2.00
N VAL A 65 16.90 0.77 3.22
CA VAL A 65 17.55 -0.43 3.79
C VAL A 65 16.57 -1.58 3.81
N VAL A 66 16.97 -2.74 3.29
CA VAL A 66 16.16 -3.96 3.26
C VAL A 66 16.81 -4.98 4.16
N ASP A 67 16.11 -5.37 5.22
CA ASP A 67 16.55 -6.38 6.17
C ASP A 67 15.92 -7.75 5.92
N ALA A 68 14.76 -7.79 5.23
CA ALA A 68 13.98 -8.99 5.04
C ALA A 68 14.23 -9.67 3.68
N GLY A 69 14.89 -10.82 3.71
CA GLY A 69 14.96 -11.77 2.61
C GLY A 69 15.72 -11.29 1.35
N PRO A 70 15.72 -12.11 0.30
CA PRO A 70 16.49 -11.82 -0.90
C PRO A 70 15.84 -10.68 -1.71
N LEU A 71 16.50 -9.53 -1.78
CA LEU A 71 16.05 -8.36 -2.53
C LEU A 71 15.71 -8.70 -3.99
N TYR A 72 16.46 -9.59 -4.63
CA TYR A 72 16.22 -10.01 -6.03
C TYR A 72 14.84 -10.63 -6.25
N PHE A 73 14.24 -11.21 -5.19
CA PHE A 73 12.89 -11.74 -5.25
C PHE A 73 11.84 -10.62 -5.17
N TRP A 74 12.00 -9.67 -4.25
CA TRP A 74 11.03 -8.61 -4.00
C TRP A 74 11.07 -7.47 -5.01
N LEU A 75 12.26 -7.19 -5.54
CA LEU A 75 12.52 -6.03 -6.39
C LEU A 75 11.67 -5.98 -7.67
N PRO A 76 11.48 -7.08 -8.43
CA PRO A 76 10.63 -7.05 -9.62
C PRO A 76 9.18 -6.68 -9.31
N PHE A 77 8.62 -7.20 -8.21
CA PHE A 77 7.25 -6.93 -7.80
C PHE A 77 7.08 -5.51 -7.28
N LEU A 78 8.03 -5.02 -6.48
CA LEU A 78 8.08 -3.63 -6.05
C LEU A 78 8.17 -2.68 -7.25
N THR A 79 9.06 -2.97 -8.20
CA THR A 79 9.22 -2.20 -9.43
C THR A 79 7.90 -2.18 -10.22
N CYS A 80 7.23 -3.32 -10.31
CA CYS A 80 5.94 -3.45 -10.99
C CYS A 80 4.88 -2.57 -10.31
N LEU A 81 4.78 -2.60 -8.98
CA LEU A 81 3.84 -1.78 -8.21
C LEU A 81 4.11 -0.28 -8.39
N LEU A 82 5.36 0.14 -8.21
CA LEU A 82 5.72 1.55 -8.32
C LEU A 82 5.53 2.07 -9.75
N ALA A 83 5.95 1.30 -10.76
CA ALA A 83 5.75 1.67 -12.17
C ALA A 83 4.27 1.75 -12.54
N LEU A 84 3.46 0.77 -12.12
CA LEU A 84 2.01 0.80 -12.32
C LEU A 84 1.41 2.06 -11.69
N ALA A 85 1.76 2.34 -10.43
CA ALA A 85 1.26 3.50 -9.72
C ALA A 85 1.73 4.81 -10.36
N GLU A 86 3.00 4.90 -10.80
CA GLU A 86 3.52 6.10 -11.45
C GLU A 86 2.85 6.40 -12.78
N LEU A 87 2.56 5.36 -13.58
CA LEU A 87 1.82 5.49 -14.83
C LEU A 87 0.39 6.01 -14.63
N HIS A 88 -0.23 5.72 -13.46
CA HIS A 88 -1.62 6.08 -13.18
C HIS A 88 -1.77 7.34 -12.32
N LEU A 89 -0.92 7.51 -11.31
CA LEU A 89 -1.00 8.61 -10.34
C LEU A 89 -0.08 9.77 -10.70
N HIS A 90 0.87 9.58 -11.61
CA HIS A 90 2.01 10.44 -11.90
C HIS A 90 3.03 10.52 -10.75
N THR A 91 4.26 10.92 -11.08
CA THR A 91 5.43 10.92 -10.21
C THR A 91 5.19 11.57 -8.84
N ILE A 92 4.62 12.78 -8.81
CA ILE A 92 4.43 13.53 -7.56
C ILE A 92 3.44 12.85 -6.64
N ARG A 93 2.33 12.36 -7.17
CA ARG A 93 1.29 11.69 -6.37
C ARG A 93 1.77 10.34 -5.84
N LEU A 94 2.54 9.61 -6.65
CA LEU A 94 3.23 8.40 -6.19
C LEU A 94 4.18 8.71 -5.04
N ALA A 95 5.06 9.71 -5.21
CA ALA A 95 6.00 10.11 -4.16
C ALA A 95 5.28 10.53 -2.87
N VAL A 96 4.20 11.32 -2.98
CA VAL A 96 3.39 11.71 -1.82
C VAL A 96 2.76 10.48 -1.16
N ALA A 97 2.15 9.56 -1.91
CA ALA A 97 1.55 8.35 -1.35
C ALA A 97 2.60 7.48 -0.64
N PHE A 98 3.76 7.29 -1.26
CA PHE A 98 4.87 6.53 -0.69
C PHE A 98 5.38 7.17 0.61
N LEU A 99 5.70 8.47 0.59
CA LEU A 99 6.27 9.17 1.75
C LEU A 99 5.26 9.33 2.90
N VAL A 100 4.01 9.69 2.58
CA VAL A 100 2.95 9.78 3.61
C VAL A 100 2.70 8.44 4.26
N GLY A 101 2.68 7.36 3.47
CA GLY A 101 2.51 6.02 4.00
C GLY A 101 3.70 5.58 4.84
N HIS A 102 4.92 5.73 4.32
CA HIS A 102 6.13 5.31 5.01
C HIS A 102 6.33 6.08 6.33
N ILE A 103 6.41 7.40 6.25
CA ILE A 103 6.63 8.25 7.43
C ILE A 103 5.42 8.18 8.38
N GLY A 104 4.20 8.27 7.85
CA GLY A 104 2.98 8.28 8.65
C GLY A 104 2.76 6.96 9.39
N ALA A 105 2.92 5.81 8.73
CA ALA A 105 2.79 4.52 9.40
C ALA A 105 3.87 4.35 10.47
N THR A 106 5.13 4.67 10.17
CA THR A 106 6.23 4.63 11.13
C THR A 106 5.95 5.47 12.36
N LEU A 107 5.47 6.71 12.20
CA LEU A 107 5.16 7.59 13.33
C LEU A 107 3.96 7.08 14.15
N VAL A 108 2.93 6.55 13.52
CA VAL A 108 1.76 5.96 14.21
C VAL A 108 2.19 4.74 15.01
N VAL A 109 2.99 3.85 14.42
CA VAL A 109 3.53 2.66 15.12
C VAL A 109 4.43 3.08 16.28
N ALA A 110 5.35 4.03 16.06
CA ALA A 110 6.23 4.52 17.10
C ALA A 110 5.44 5.13 18.27
N ALA A 111 4.41 5.92 18.00
CA ALA A 111 3.55 6.49 19.04
C ALA A 111 2.78 5.40 19.82
N ALA A 112 2.26 4.39 19.12
CA ALA A 112 1.55 3.27 19.75
C ALA A 112 2.52 2.42 20.62
N LEU A 113 3.71 2.14 20.13
CA LEU A 113 4.74 1.42 20.90
C LEU A 113 5.20 2.21 22.12
N ALA A 114 5.42 3.53 21.98
CA ALA A 114 5.77 4.38 23.11
C ALA A 114 4.70 4.34 24.20
N ALA A 115 3.43 4.50 23.83
CA ALA A 115 2.31 4.40 24.76
C ALA A 115 2.24 3.01 25.44
N ALA A 116 2.41 1.93 24.67
CA ALA A 116 2.38 0.56 25.21
C ALA A 116 3.53 0.28 26.20
N VAL A 117 4.70 0.84 25.96
CA VAL A 117 5.86 0.75 26.88
C VAL A 117 5.60 1.58 28.15
N GLU A 118 5.08 2.81 28.02
CA GLU A 118 4.78 3.68 29.17
C GLU A 118 3.72 3.09 30.10
N VAL A 119 2.68 2.43 29.57
CA VAL A 119 1.67 1.77 30.40
C VAL A 119 2.07 0.36 30.86
N GLY A 120 3.28 -0.09 30.53
CA GLY A 120 3.83 -1.38 30.97
C GLY A 120 3.26 -2.60 30.22
N TRP A 121 2.60 -2.44 29.08
CA TRP A 121 2.11 -3.55 28.26
C TRP A 121 3.22 -4.23 27.48
N LEU A 122 4.25 -3.47 27.11
CA LEU A 122 5.42 -3.98 26.38
C LEU A 122 6.72 -3.68 27.15
N PRO A 123 7.72 -4.56 27.06
CA PRO A 123 9.00 -4.33 27.69
C PRO A 123 9.78 -3.22 26.95
N ILE A 124 10.61 -2.48 27.69
CA ILE A 124 11.45 -1.40 27.13
C ILE A 124 12.39 -1.85 26.00
N SER A 125 12.70 -3.14 25.92
CA SER A 125 13.53 -3.71 24.84
C SER A 125 12.92 -3.50 23.45
N VAL A 126 11.58 -3.40 23.35
CA VAL A 126 10.88 -3.12 22.09
C VAL A 126 11.23 -1.74 21.52
N ALA A 127 11.66 -0.79 22.36
CA ALA A 127 12.12 0.52 21.90
C ALA A 127 13.33 0.48 20.94
N ARG A 128 14.04 -0.65 20.90
CA ARG A 128 15.18 -0.89 19.99
C ARG A 128 14.87 -1.90 18.89
N ALA A 129 13.64 -2.37 18.78
CA ALA A 129 13.24 -3.27 17.71
C ALA A 129 13.51 -2.62 16.34
N SER A 130 14.02 -3.40 15.40
CA SER A 130 14.34 -2.89 14.06
C SER A 130 13.06 -2.56 13.32
N ASP A 131 13.00 -1.36 12.72
CA ASP A 131 11.97 -0.91 11.82
C ASP A 131 12.63 -0.29 10.58
N VAL A 132 12.91 -1.12 9.60
CA VAL A 132 13.49 -0.74 8.31
C VAL A 132 12.76 -1.45 7.18
N GLY A 133 12.77 -0.86 6.01
CA GLY A 133 12.23 -1.46 4.80
C GLY A 133 11.27 -0.55 4.03
N MET A 134 11.09 -0.90 2.76
CA MET A 134 10.23 -0.16 1.83
C MET A 134 8.74 -0.53 1.97
N SER A 135 8.40 -1.48 2.83
CA SER A 135 7.07 -2.12 2.85
C SER A 135 5.93 -1.17 3.19
N TYR A 136 6.09 -0.27 4.17
CA TYR A 136 5.07 0.73 4.49
C TYR A 136 4.79 1.66 3.32
N GLY A 137 5.84 2.17 2.65
CA GLY A 137 5.70 3.00 1.46
C GLY A 137 5.01 2.25 0.32
N ALA A 138 5.40 1.01 0.07
CA ALA A 138 4.82 0.16 -0.97
C ALA A 138 3.35 -0.15 -0.71
N LEU A 139 2.98 -0.51 0.52
CA LEU A 139 1.58 -0.79 0.89
C LEU A 139 0.70 0.46 0.85
N ALA A 140 1.25 1.63 1.20
CA ALA A 140 0.54 2.89 1.01
C ALA A 140 0.30 3.20 -0.47
N VAL A 141 1.28 2.93 -1.34
CA VAL A 141 1.09 3.05 -2.79
C VAL A 141 0.02 2.09 -3.28
N LEU A 142 -0.01 0.85 -2.79
CA LEU A 142 -1.06 -0.11 -3.10
C LEU A 142 -2.44 0.38 -2.64
N GLY A 143 -2.54 0.95 -1.43
CA GLY A 143 -3.75 1.62 -0.94
C GLY A 143 -4.15 2.80 -1.83
N ALA A 144 -3.19 3.62 -2.28
CA ALA A 144 -3.42 4.76 -3.16
C ALA A 144 -3.89 4.36 -4.56
N MET A 145 -3.60 3.12 -5.01
CA MET A 145 -4.17 2.56 -6.24
C MET A 145 -5.69 2.49 -6.24
N THR A 146 -6.35 2.68 -5.10
CA THR A 146 -7.81 2.87 -5.02
C THR A 146 -8.31 3.95 -5.99
N ALA A 147 -7.53 5.01 -6.23
CA ALA A 147 -7.86 6.05 -7.22
C ALA A 147 -7.96 5.50 -8.64
N ALA A 148 -7.17 4.47 -8.95
CA ALA A 148 -7.09 3.81 -10.25
C ALA A 148 -8.20 2.76 -10.46
N ILE A 149 -8.73 2.18 -9.39
CA ILE A 149 -9.78 1.17 -9.45
C ILE A 149 -11.10 1.79 -9.93
N PRO A 150 -11.84 1.14 -10.85
CA PRO A 150 -13.16 1.60 -11.28
C PRO A 150 -14.09 1.82 -10.08
N GLN A 151 -14.87 2.90 -10.10
CA GLN A 151 -15.62 3.38 -8.93
C GLN A 151 -16.48 2.29 -8.26
N ARG A 152 -17.11 1.43 -9.07
CA ARG A 152 -17.96 0.32 -8.59
C ARG A 152 -17.19 -0.72 -7.77
N TRP A 153 -15.87 -0.89 -8.02
CA TRP A 153 -15.03 -1.90 -7.36
C TRP A 153 -14.18 -1.33 -6.23
N ARG A 154 -14.13 0.01 -6.07
CA ARG A 154 -13.34 0.65 -4.99
C ARG A 154 -13.70 0.17 -3.60
N PRO A 155 -15.01 0.05 -3.24
CA PRO A 155 -15.37 -0.47 -1.91
C PRO A 155 -14.83 -1.88 -1.66
N ALA A 156 -14.94 -2.76 -2.65
CA ALA A 156 -14.41 -4.12 -2.55
C ALA A 156 -12.88 -4.12 -2.41
N TRP A 157 -12.17 -3.30 -3.20
CA TRP A 157 -10.72 -3.14 -3.12
C TRP A 157 -10.28 -2.67 -1.73
N VAL A 158 -10.90 -1.62 -1.22
CA VAL A 158 -10.59 -1.06 0.12
C VAL A 158 -10.94 -2.08 1.22
N GLY A 159 -12.12 -2.69 1.13
CA GLY A 159 -12.56 -3.71 2.10
C GLY A 159 -11.62 -4.90 2.15
N TRP A 160 -11.15 -5.38 1.00
CA TRP A 160 -10.16 -6.45 0.92
C TRP A 160 -8.87 -6.11 1.68
N TRP A 161 -8.24 -4.98 1.31
CA TRP A 161 -6.92 -4.63 1.84
C TRP A 161 -6.95 -4.29 3.32
N ILE A 162 -7.99 -3.58 3.79
CA ILE A 162 -8.14 -3.26 5.22
C ILE A 162 -8.42 -4.53 6.03
N ALA A 163 -9.32 -5.40 5.57
CA ALA A 163 -9.65 -6.62 6.29
C ALA A 163 -8.49 -7.61 6.33
N ALA A 164 -7.78 -7.80 5.21
CA ALA A 164 -6.57 -8.61 5.16
C ALA A 164 -5.48 -8.06 6.06
N GLY A 165 -5.25 -6.73 6.06
CA GLY A 165 -4.29 -6.09 6.93
C GLY A 165 -4.62 -6.27 8.42
N LEU A 166 -5.88 -6.03 8.80
CA LEU A 166 -6.32 -6.16 10.18
C LEU A 166 -6.15 -7.59 10.72
N VAL A 167 -6.54 -8.61 9.93
CA VAL A 167 -6.34 -9.99 10.37
C VAL A 167 -4.86 -10.36 10.42
N SER A 168 -4.03 -9.85 9.52
CA SER A 168 -2.58 -10.06 9.59
C SER A 168 -1.98 -9.43 10.84
N ALA A 169 -2.39 -8.21 11.21
CA ALA A 169 -1.97 -7.55 12.44
C ALA A 169 -2.39 -8.32 13.71
N ILE A 170 -3.60 -8.91 13.72
CA ILE A 170 -4.12 -9.66 14.88
C ILE A 170 -3.45 -11.04 15.00
N VAL A 171 -3.30 -11.75 13.89
CA VAL A 171 -2.81 -13.13 13.85
C VAL A 171 -1.27 -13.18 13.81
N GLY A 172 -0.62 -12.22 13.12
CA GLY A 172 0.83 -12.12 13.04
C GLY A 172 1.46 -11.67 14.35
N GLY A 173 0.79 -10.76 15.06
CA GLY A 173 1.18 -10.34 16.41
C GLY A 173 2.43 -9.44 16.45
N ASP A 174 2.93 -8.98 15.30
CA ASP A 174 4.04 -8.06 15.21
C ASP A 174 3.53 -6.61 15.01
N PHE A 175 4.23 -5.65 15.62
CA PHE A 175 3.92 -4.23 15.44
C PHE A 175 4.07 -3.78 13.97
N THR A 176 4.97 -4.43 13.22
CA THR A 176 5.16 -4.19 11.79
C THR A 176 3.91 -4.50 10.99
N ASP A 177 3.16 -5.55 11.35
CA ASP A 177 1.90 -5.91 10.69
C ASP A 177 0.82 -4.85 10.90
N ALA A 178 0.75 -4.29 12.10
CA ALA A 178 -0.11 -3.15 12.38
C ALA A 178 0.30 -1.93 11.53
N GLY A 179 1.60 -1.68 11.41
CA GLY A 179 2.15 -0.63 10.55
C GLY A 179 1.81 -0.81 9.08
N HIS A 180 1.84 -2.03 8.57
CA HIS A 180 1.41 -2.37 7.21
C HIS A 180 -0.06 -1.99 6.97
N THR A 181 -0.92 -2.31 7.93
CA THR A 181 -2.35 -1.96 7.86
C THR A 181 -2.56 -0.45 7.87
N VAL A 182 -1.87 0.27 8.76
CA VAL A 182 -1.89 1.73 8.82
C VAL A 182 -1.43 2.33 7.49
N ALA A 183 -0.36 1.81 6.91
CA ALA A 183 0.16 2.27 5.61
C ALA A 183 -0.89 2.14 4.49
N VAL A 184 -1.57 1.00 4.40
CA VAL A 184 -2.68 0.81 3.44
C VAL A 184 -3.77 1.86 3.67
N ILE A 185 -4.21 2.07 4.91
CA ILE A 185 -5.25 3.06 5.24
C ILE A 185 -4.82 4.47 4.83
N LEU A 186 -3.59 4.87 5.15
CA LEU A 186 -3.04 6.18 4.76
C LEU A 186 -3.03 6.34 3.23
N GLY A 187 -2.64 5.30 2.49
CA GLY A 187 -2.69 5.28 1.04
C GLY A 187 -4.10 5.45 0.48
N VAL A 188 -5.08 4.74 1.05
CA VAL A 188 -6.50 4.89 0.69
C VAL A 188 -6.98 6.33 0.95
N LEU A 189 -6.65 6.92 2.09
CA LEU A 189 -7.03 8.29 2.43
C LEU A 189 -6.43 9.32 1.46
N VAL A 190 -5.15 9.16 1.13
CA VAL A 190 -4.47 10.03 0.14
C VAL A 190 -5.12 9.88 -1.23
N SER A 191 -5.56 8.68 -1.61
CA SER A 191 -6.21 8.40 -2.90
C SER A 191 -7.48 9.21 -3.15
N ALA A 192 -8.18 9.61 -2.10
CA ALA A 192 -9.41 10.41 -2.20
C ALA A 192 -9.20 11.75 -2.93
N ARG A 193 -7.95 12.25 -2.95
CA ARG A 193 -7.55 13.46 -3.69
C ARG A 193 -7.07 13.21 -5.12
N PHE A 194 -6.96 11.93 -5.52
CA PHE A 194 -6.43 11.52 -6.82
C PHE A 194 -7.58 10.99 -7.69
N ARG A 195 -8.28 11.86 -8.39
CA ARG A 195 -9.33 11.41 -9.32
C ARG A 195 -8.79 11.40 -10.74
N GLN A 196 -8.69 10.19 -11.34
CA GLN A 196 -8.37 10.07 -12.77
C GLN A 196 -9.12 8.87 -13.38
N PRO A 197 -9.80 9.07 -14.52
CA PRO A 197 -10.34 7.96 -15.29
C PRO A 197 -9.19 7.19 -15.95
N ILE A 198 -9.18 5.88 -15.80
CA ILE A 198 -8.13 5.02 -16.32
C ILE A 198 -8.73 4.04 -17.34
N ARG A 199 -8.02 3.87 -18.44
CA ARG A 199 -8.25 2.77 -19.37
C ARG A 199 -7.34 1.61 -19.01
N TRP A 200 -7.92 0.53 -18.51
CA TRP A 200 -7.20 -0.68 -18.21
C TRP A 200 -6.89 -1.47 -19.49
N THR A 201 -5.63 -1.86 -19.64
CA THR A 201 -5.18 -2.81 -20.67
C THR A 201 -4.82 -4.14 -20.02
N PRO A 202 -4.77 -5.26 -20.77
CA PRO A 202 -4.36 -6.56 -20.21
C PRO A 202 -3.02 -6.51 -19.49
N VAL A 203 -2.05 -5.75 -20.00
CA VAL A 203 -0.72 -5.58 -19.37
C VAL A 203 -0.85 -4.89 -18.02
N LEU A 204 -1.63 -3.79 -17.93
CA LEU A 204 -1.83 -3.07 -16.67
C LEU A 204 -2.60 -3.92 -15.65
N LEU A 205 -3.53 -4.76 -16.09
CA LEU A 205 -4.20 -5.72 -15.22
C LEU A 205 -3.23 -6.77 -14.68
N LEU A 206 -2.36 -7.32 -15.52
CA LEU A 206 -1.31 -8.24 -15.09
C LEU A 206 -0.38 -7.58 -14.06
N MET A 207 0.03 -6.35 -14.30
CA MET A 207 0.82 -5.57 -13.33
C MET A 207 0.06 -5.36 -12.02
N LEU A 208 -1.25 -5.10 -12.07
CA LEU A 208 -2.07 -4.97 -10.86
C LEU A 208 -2.13 -6.29 -10.07
N VAL A 209 -2.29 -7.42 -10.76
CA VAL A 209 -2.28 -8.75 -10.12
C VAL A 209 -0.93 -9.02 -9.47
N ALA A 210 0.19 -8.78 -10.18
CA ALA A 210 1.53 -8.94 -9.62
C ALA A 210 1.77 -8.02 -8.42
N SER A 211 1.34 -6.75 -8.50
CA SER A 211 1.42 -5.78 -7.41
C SER A 211 0.57 -6.18 -6.20
N SER A 212 -0.63 -6.73 -6.45
CA SER A 212 -1.50 -7.24 -5.39
C SER A 212 -0.91 -8.49 -4.74
N GLY A 213 -0.32 -9.40 -5.53
CA GLY A 213 0.42 -10.54 -5.02
C GLY A 213 1.58 -10.13 -4.10
N PHE A 214 2.35 -9.12 -4.51
CA PHE A 214 3.40 -8.55 -3.67
C PHE A 214 2.84 -8.01 -2.35
N GLY A 215 1.82 -7.15 -2.40
CA GLY A 215 1.21 -6.58 -1.20
C GLY A 215 0.63 -7.65 -0.28
N PHE A 216 0.03 -8.70 -0.85
CA PHE A 216 -0.46 -9.84 -0.09
C PHE A 216 0.67 -10.58 0.64
N LEU A 217 1.78 -10.87 -0.04
CA LEU A 217 2.94 -11.55 0.56
C LEU A 217 3.62 -10.70 1.64
N VAL A 218 3.61 -9.38 1.52
CA VAL A 218 4.10 -8.47 2.57
C VAL A 218 3.19 -8.53 3.80
N LEU A 219 1.86 -8.58 3.62
CA LEU A 219 0.90 -8.68 4.73
C LEU A 219 0.86 -10.08 5.34
N ALA A 220 0.92 -11.13 4.51
CA ALA A 220 0.70 -12.51 4.92
C ALA A 220 2.02 -13.30 4.89
N HIS A 221 2.93 -12.99 5.81
CA HIS A 221 4.29 -13.57 5.87
C HIS A 221 4.37 -14.86 6.72
N SER A 222 3.32 -15.25 7.43
CA SER A 222 3.23 -16.49 8.20
C SER A 222 2.18 -17.45 7.61
N TRP A 223 2.31 -18.75 7.89
CA TRP A 223 1.32 -19.74 7.44
C TRP A 223 -0.10 -19.42 7.94
N ALA A 224 -0.22 -18.93 9.17
CA ALA A 224 -1.50 -18.56 9.74
C ALA A 224 -2.13 -17.36 9.01
N THR A 225 -1.35 -16.32 8.72
CA THR A 225 -1.81 -15.15 7.96
C THR A 225 -2.07 -15.47 6.50
N MET A 226 -1.26 -16.34 5.86
CA MET A 226 -1.51 -16.84 4.50
C MET A 226 -2.83 -17.59 4.37
N ALA A 227 -3.24 -18.33 5.39
CA ALA A 227 -4.49 -19.06 5.39
C ALA A 227 -5.70 -18.16 5.72
N THR A 228 -5.57 -17.23 6.65
CA THR A 228 -6.68 -16.42 7.16
C THR A 228 -6.93 -15.15 6.36
N ALA A 229 -5.89 -14.46 5.89
CA ALA A 229 -6.02 -13.19 5.21
C ALA A 229 -6.84 -13.24 3.90
N PRO A 230 -6.77 -14.28 3.05
CA PRO A 230 -7.62 -14.35 1.87
C PRO A 230 -9.10 -14.48 2.20
N VAL A 231 -9.44 -15.27 3.22
CA VAL A 231 -10.83 -15.49 3.65
C VAL A 231 -11.42 -14.21 4.23
N VAL A 232 -10.72 -13.61 5.19
CA VAL A 232 -11.18 -12.37 5.84
C VAL A 232 -11.17 -11.20 4.86
N GLY A 233 -10.17 -11.13 3.98
CA GLY A 233 -10.10 -10.13 2.90
C GLY A 233 -11.29 -10.24 1.94
N ALA A 234 -11.63 -11.46 1.50
CA ALA A 234 -12.80 -11.69 0.64
C ALA A 234 -14.11 -11.29 1.33
N LEU A 235 -14.26 -11.62 2.61
CA LEU A 235 -15.42 -11.19 3.41
C LEU A 235 -15.48 -9.67 3.52
N GLY A 236 -14.36 -9.01 3.83
CA GLY A 236 -14.26 -7.56 3.89
C GLY A 236 -14.61 -6.88 2.56
N ALA A 237 -14.12 -7.43 1.44
CA ALA A 237 -14.47 -6.96 0.10
C ALA A 237 -15.97 -7.08 -0.17
N PHE A 238 -16.57 -8.23 0.14
CA PHE A 238 -18.00 -8.49 -0.04
C PHE A 238 -18.85 -7.54 0.79
N VAL A 239 -18.56 -7.41 2.09
CA VAL A 239 -19.30 -6.54 3.01
C VAL A 239 -19.21 -5.08 2.55
N ALA A 240 -18.01 -4.58 2.24
CA ALA A 240 -17.83 -3.20 1.79
C ALA A 240 -18.56 -2.93 0.46
N TYR A 241 -18.52 -3.89 -0.48
CA TYR A 241 -19.25 -3.80 -1.74
C TYR A 241 -20.76 -3.74 -1.53
N LYS A 242 -21.32 -4.60 -0.66
CA LYS A 242 -22.75 -4.63 -0.33
C LYS A 242 -23.22 -3.36 0.35
N ILE A 243 -22.45 -2.85 1.32
CA ILE A 243 -22.76 -1.56 1.98
C ILE A 243 -22.80 -0.43 0.95
N ALA A 244 -21.85 -0.40 0.01
CA ALA A 244 -21.82 0.62 -1.03
C ALA A 244 -23.02 0.53 -1.96
N GLN A 245 -23.46 -0.68 -2.33
CA GLN A 245 -24.66 -0.89 -3.14
C GLN A 245 -25.95 -0.40 -2.43
N LEU A 246 -26.08 -0.67 -1.12
CA LEU A 246 -27.24 -0.24 -0.33
C LEU A 246 -27.30 1.29 -0.16
N ARG A 247 -26.15 1.98 -0.24
CA ARG A 247 -26.04 3.43 -0.15
C ARG A 247 -26.17 4.15 -1.49
N ASP A 248 -26.27 3.43 -2.62
CA ASP A 248 -26.45 4.04 -3.93
C ASP A 248 -27.91 4.51 -4.06
N PRO A 249 -28.16 5.85 -4.23
CA PRO A 249 -29.51 6.39 -4.35
C PRO A 249 -30.32 5.81 -5.51
N ARG A 250 -29.67 5.30 -6.55
CA ARG A 250 -30.33 4.67 -7.70
C ARG A 250 -31.07 3.38 -7.35
N ASN A 251 -30.62 2.68 -6.29
CA ASN A 251 -31.28 1.48 -5.79
C ASN A 251 -32.43 1.78 -4.81
N MET A 252 -32.63 3.06 -4.44
CA MET A 252 -33.68 3.51 -3.52
C MET A 252 -34.92 4.04 -4.23
N LEU A 253 -34.89 4.22 -5.56
CA LEU A 253 -36.06 4.61 -6.32
C LEU A 253 -36.90 3.36 -6.58
N PRO A 254 -38.19 3.33 -6.13
CA PRO A 254 -39.06 2.22 -6.44
C PRO A 254 -39.30 2.15 -7.95
N GLU A 255 -39.32 0.92 -8.47
CA GLU A 255 -39.54 0.54 -9.88
C GLU A 255 -40.91 1.05 -10.47
N SER A 256 -41.69 1.75 -9.65
CA SER A 256 -43.03 2.26 -9.99
C SER A 256 -43.05 3.62 -10.72
N ALA A 257 -41.90 4.15 -11.18
CA ALA A 257 -41.89 5.42 -11.91
C ALA A 257 -41.85 5.28 -13.45
N GLU A 258 -41.90 4.07 -14.03
CA GLU A 258 -42.20 3.87 -15.43
C GLU A 258 -43.73 3.92 -15.65
N ALA A 259 -44.27 5.14 -15.68
CA ALA A 259 -45.61 5.34 -16.20
C ALA A 259 -45.65 4.93 -17.69
N PRO A 260 -46.64 4.13 -18.11
CA PRO A 260 -46.76 3.75 -19.50
C PRO A 260 -47.10 4.98 -20.35
N THR A 261 -46.09 5.56 -20.99
CA THR A 261 -46.26 6.54 -22.06
C THR A 261 -46.78 5.81 -23.31
N GLY A 262 -48.09 5.75 -23.48
CA GLY A 262 -48.66 5.06 -24.63
C GLY A 262 -50.17 5.18 -24.78
N GLN A 263 -50.70 6.40 -24.73
CA GLN A 263 -51.98 6.66 -25.44
C GLN A 263 -51.88 7.96 -26.22
N GLN A 264 -51.52 7.84 -27.50
CA GLN A 264 -51.81 8.91 -28.47
C GLN A 264 -53.32 8.99 -28.67
N PRO A 265 -53.94 10.18 -28.62
CA PRO A 265 -55.34 10.32 -29.03
C PRO A 265 -55.46 10.19 -30.54
N VAL A 266 -56.25 9.22 -30.98
CA VAL A 266 -56.69 9.09 -32.36
C VAL A 266 -57.59 10.30 -32.65
N LEU A 267 -57.11 11.23 -33.45
CA LEU A 267 -57.97 12.24 -34.09
C LEU A 267 -58.75 11.59 -35.24
N VAL A 268 -60.02 11.38 -34.98
CA VAL A 268 -61.02 11.12 -36.05
C VAL A 268 -61.50 12.47 -36.51
N GLY A 269 -61.31 12.74 -37.81
CA GLY A 269 -61.81 13.88 -38.54
C GLY A 269 -61.84 13.55 -40.04
#